data_a59d5f8fc7e64f7bac9a2aadc8c6a77f
#
_entry.id   a59d5f8fc7e64f7bac9a2aadc8c6a77f
#
_cell.length_a   1.000
_cell.length_b   1.000
_cell.length_c   1.000
_cell.angle_alpha   90.00
_cell.angle_beta   90.00
_cell.angle_gamma   90.00
#
_symmetry.space_group_name_H-M   'P 1'
#
loop_
_entity.id
_entity.type
_entity.pdbx_description
1 polymer ?
#
loop_
_entity_poly.entity_id
_entity_poly.type
_entity_poly.pdbx_seq_one_letter_code
_entity_poly.pdbx_strand_id
1 'polypeptide(L)'
;MGVLDKYGLKITGRIKEIIVTSNGKNINPELLEKEFLNESKYVHEIGIFLSGDILHAAIRPEMTAVRQSSLDDMDALIKSEVERFNAEQPQYKRIKQYHIMSEELPKTRLGKVQRFLLPHLIDKPKTHTEQESLEGKSEVYKMLKAFVEDETKTIANENDHFEIDLSMDSLSKVSLLAYIENTFGINM
;
A
#
# COMPACT_ATOMS: atom_id res chain seq x y z
N MET A 1 -15.88 -9.24 21.64
CA MET A 1 -16.98 -8.33 21.98
C MET A 1 -18.22 -8.74 21.21
N GLY A 2 -19.38 -8.44 21.73
CA GLY A 2 -20.66 -8.72 21.08
C GLY A 2 -21.71 -7.74 21.54
N VAL A 3 -22.75 -7.59 20.74
CA VAL A 3 -23.95 -6.82 21.06
C VAL A 3 -25.11 -7.79 21.12
N LEU A 4 -25.91 -7.69 22.19
CA LEU A 4 -27.15 -8.43 22.32
C LEU A 4 -28.25 -7.61 21.69
N ASP A 5 -28.93 -8.15 20.69
CA ASP A 5 -30.08 -7.54 20.06
C ASP A 5 -31.32 -8.47 20.20
N LYS A 6 -32.45 -8.09 19.63
CA LYS A 6 -33.70 -8.86 19.69
C LYS A 6 -33.62 -10.23 18.98
N TYR A 7 -32.58 -10.47 18.20
CA TYR A 7 -32.32 -11.71 17.45
C TYR A 7 -31.23 -12.59 18.07
N GLY A 8 -30.54 -12.10 19.14
CA GLY A 8 -29.51 -12.83 19.83
C GLY A 8 -28.18 -12.09 19.98
N LEU A 9 -27.13 -12.85 20.33
CA LEU A 9 -25.79 -12.30 20.50
C LEU A 9 -25.08 -12.18 19.14
N LYS A 10 -24.86 -10.95 18.68
CA LYS A 10 -24.03 -10.65 17.51
C LYS A 10 -22.58 -10.39 17.96
N ILE A 11 -21.66 -11.25 17.55
CA ILE A 11 -20.22 -11.03 17.81
C ILE A 11 -19.72 -9.92 16.89
N THR A 12 -19.19 -8.83 17.47
CA THR A 12 -18.75 -7.62 16.75
C THR A 12 -17.22 -7.55 16.60
N GLY A 13 -16.46 -8.44 17.25
CA GLY A 13 -15.00 -8.51 17.13
C GLY A 13 -14.32 -9.13 18.35
N ARG A 14 -12.99 -9.29 18.26
CA ARG A 14 -12.16 -9.78 19.35
C ARG A 14 -11.67 -8.60 20.20
N ILE A 15 -11.74 -8.70 21.53
CA ILE A 15 -11.24 -7.66 22.45
C ILE A 15 -9.75 -7.34 22.21
N LYS A 16 -8.95 -8.35 21.87
CA LYS A 16 -7.50 -8.20 21.63
C LYS A 16 -7.15 -7.47 20.32
N GLU A 17 -8.11 -7.27 19.42
CA GLU A 17 -7.91 -6.59 18.14
C GLU A 17 -8.40 -5.14 18.17
N ILE A 18 -8.99 -4.68 19.28
CA ILE A 18 -9.41 -3.30 19.43
C ILE A 18 -8.21 -2.40 19.70
N ILE A 19 -8.10 -1.37 18.91
CA ILE A 19 -7.14 -0.28 19.11
C ILE A 19 -7.71 0.64 20.19
N VAL A 20 -6.93 0.87 21.24
CA VAL A 20 -7.27 1.84 22.29
C VAL A 20 -6.31 3.01 22.15
N THR A 21 -6.85 4.18 21.85
CA THR A 21 -6.06 5.41 21.72
C THR A 21 -5.72 6.00 23.10
N SER A 22 -4.73 6.89 23.17
CA SER A 22 -4.30 7.54 24.44
C SER A 22 -5.44 8.27 25.15
N ASN A 23 -6.42 8.78 24.40
CA ASN A 23 -7.62 9.43 24.94
C ASN A 23 -8.75 8.45 25.29
N GLY A 24 -8.46 7.14 25.37
CA GLY A 24 -9.40 6.10 25.81
C GLY A 24 -10.48 5.72 24.79
N LYS A 25 -10.38 6.14 23.55
CA LYS A 25 -11.33 5.75 22.51
C LYS A 25 -11.00 4.36 21.97
N ASN A 26 -12.03 3.53 21.83
CA ASN A 26 -11.94 2.19 21.27
C ASN A 26 -12.27 2.23 19.79
N ILE A 27 -11.36 1.73 18.96
CA ILE A 27 -11.52 1.62 17.51
C ILE A 27 -11.48 0.14 17.15
N ASN A 28 -12.50 -0.32 16.43
CA ASN A 28 -12.47 -1.64 15.81
C ASN A 28 -11.85 -1.51 14.40
N PRO A 29 -10.59 -1.92 14.20
CA PRO A 29 -9.94 -1.76 12.90
C PRO A 29 -10.59 -2.63 11.82
N GLU A 30 -11.05 -3.83 12.14
CA GLU A 30 -11.69 -4.74 11.19
C GLU A 30 -12.99 -4.14 10.60
N LEU A 31 -13.74 -3.41 11.43
CA LEU A 31 -14.94 -2.71 10.97
C LEU A 31 -14.57 -1.52 10.08
N LEU A 32 -13.59 -0.73 10.49
CA LEU A 32 -13.13 0.45 9.76
C LEU A 32 -12.52 0.07 8.38
N GLU A 33 -11.75 -1.02 8.34
CA GLU A 33 -11.22 -1.60 7.10
C GLU A 33 -12.33 -2.05 6.15
N LYS A 34 -13.35 -2.70 6.69
CA LYS A 34 -14.49 -3.14 5.89
C LYS A 34 -15.31 -1.96 5.35
N GLU A 35 -15.50 -0.92 6.15
CA GLU A 35 -16.15 0.32 5.69
C GLU A 35 -15.35 0.93 4.54
N PHE A 36 -14.04 1.07 4.68
CA PHE A 36 -13.16 1.59 3.64
C PHE A 36 -13.24 0.78 2.34
N LEU A 37 -13.11 -0.56 2.43
CA LEU A 37 -13.15 -1.44 1.25
C LEU A 37 -14.51 -1.42 0.53
N ASN A 38 -15.60 -1.19 1.26
CA ASN A 38 -16.92 -1.07 0.65
C ASN A 38 -17.10 0.23 -0.17
N GLU A 39 -16.35 1.27 0.17
CA GLU A 39 -16.46 2.60 -0.44
C GLU A 39 -15.43 2.81 -1.55
N SER A 40 -14.29 2.11 -1.51
CA SER A 40 -13.20 2.27 -2.48
C SER A 40 -13.10 1.10 -3.44
N LYS A 41 -13.13 1.39 -4.74
CA LYS A 41 -12.84 0.39 -5.79
C LYS A 41 -11.36 0.29 -6.14
N TYR A 42 -10.53 1.22 -5.63
CA TYR A 42 -9.12 1.31 -5.96
C TYR A 42 -8.22 0.61 -4.93
N VAL A 43 -8.80 0.10 -3.86
CA VAL A 43 -8.07 -0.59 -2.79
C VAL A 43 -8.48 -2.05 -2.74
N HIS A 44 -7.49 -2.94 -2.91
CA HIS A 44 -7.68 -4.39 -2.84
C HIS A 44 -7.63 -4.88 -1.40
N GLU A 45 -6.68 -4.38 -0.62
CA GLU A 45 -6.50 -4.73 0.79
C GLU A 45 -6.13 -3.49 1.60
N ILE A 46 -6.58 -3.48 2.85
CA ILE A 46 -6.22 -2.45 3.82
C ILE A 46 -6.01 -3.09 5.19
N GLY A 47 -4.99 -2.64 5.90
CA GLY A 47 -4.73 -3.01 7.29
C GLY A 47 -4.52 -1.76 8.13
N ILE A 48 -5.42 -1.50 9.08
CA ILE A 48 -5.36 -0.33 9.96
C ILE A 48 -4.73 -0.70 11.29
N PHE A 49 -3.75 0.08 11.73
CA PHE A 49 -3.01 -0.13 12.98
C PHE A 49 -2.67 1.20 13.64
N LEU A 50 -2.25 1.14 14.90
CA LEU A 50 -1.79 2.31 15.66
C LEU A 50 -0.28 2.33 15.70
N SER A 51 0.32 3.48 15.38
CA SER A 51 1.73 3.75 15.59
C SER A 51 1.90 5.19 16.04
N GLY A 52 2.65 5.42 17.13
CA GLY A 52 2.84 6.76 17.71
C GLY A 52 1.54 7.50 18.04
N ASP A 53 0.52 6.80 18.50
CA ASP A 53 -0.81 7.34 18.88
C ASP A 53 -1.65 7.92 17.72
N ILE A 54 -1.28 7.63 16.48
CA ILE A 54 -2.06 7.96 15.29
C ILE A 54 -2.41 6.70 14.50
N LEU A 55 -3.53 6.73 13.77
CA LEU A 55 -3.93 5.64 12.91
C LEU A 55 -3.16 5.69 11.59
N HIS A 56 -2.53 4.57 11.29
CA HIS A 56 -1.88 4.28 10.02
C HIS A 56 -2.70 3.26 9.22
N ALA A 57 -2.61 3.32 7.91
CA ALA A 57 -3.14 2.31 7.01
C ALA A 57 -2.04 1.77 6.10
N ALA A 58 -1.87 0.45 6.07
CA ALA A 58 -1.15 -0.24 5.00
C ALA A 58 -2.18 -0.59 3.91
N ILE A 59 -1.98 -0.08 2.70
CA ILE A 59 -2.94 -0.16 1.60
C ILE A 59 -2.29 -0.87 0.41
N ARG A 60 -2.91 -1.94 -0.05
CA ARG A 60 -2.57 -2.57 -1.33
C ARG A 60 -3.58 -2.14 -2.37
N PRO A 61 -3.14 -1.46 -3.44
CA PRO A 61 -4.02 -0.97 -4.49
C PRO A 61 -4.64 -2.11 -5.31
N GLU A 62 -5.84 -1.89 -5.85
CA GLU A 62 -6.43 -2.72 -6.89
C GLU A 62 -5.89 -2.25 -8.26
N MET A 63 -4.81 -2.88 -8.69
CA MET A 63 -4.04 -2.44 -9.87
C MET A 63 -4.85 -2.36 -11.15
N THR A 64 -5.85 -3.24 -11.33
CA THR A 64 -6.72 -3.22 -12.50
C THR A 64 -7.57 -1.95 -12.52
N ALA A 65 -8.14 -1.58 -11.39
CA ALA A 65 -8.96 -0.38 -11.27
C ALA A 65 -8.12 0.91 -11.34
N VAL A 66 -6.90 0.89 -10.76
CA VAL A 66 -5.96 2.02 -10.83
C VAL A 66 -5.58 2.31 -12.28
N ARG A 67 -5.21 1.30 -13.07
CA ARG A 67 -4.85 1.46 -14.49
C ARG A 67 -6.00 1.95 -15.36
N GLN A 68 -7.24 1.72 -14.96
CA GLN A 68 -8.45 2.20 -15.66
C GLN A 68 -8.87 3.60 -15.19
N SER A 69 -8.22 4.14 -14.17
CA SER A 69 -8.49 5.49 -13.72
C SER A 69 -7.90 6.52 -14.70
N SER A 70 -8.46 7.72 -14.70
CA SER A 70 -7.93 8.85 -15.46
C SER A 70 -6.75 9.56 -14.77
N LEU A 71 -6.36 9.10 -13.59
CA LEU A 71 -5.24 9.63 -12.82
C LEU A 71 -4.02 8.75 -13.04
N ASP A 72 -2.96 9.34 -13.57
CA ASP A 72 -1.69 8.64 -13.81
C ASP A 72 -0.84 8.49 -12.54
N ASP A 73 -1.22 9.15 -11.44
CA ASP A 73 -0.53 9.13 -10.15
C ASP A 73 -1.30 8.29 -9.14
N MET A 74 -0.75 7.12 -8.83
CA MET A 74 -1.33 6.17 -7.86
C MET A 74 -1.37 6.77 -6.45
N ASP A 75 -0.33 7.48 -6.03
CA ASP A 75 -0.29 8.07 -4.69
C ASP A 75 -1.37 9.13 -4.54
N ALA A 76 -1.54 10.02 -5.53
CA ALA A 76 -2.61 11.00 -5.55
C ALA A 76 -4.00 10.35 -5.52
N LEU A 77 -4.18 9.23 -6.22
CA LEU A 77 -5.43 8.48 -6.23
C LEU A 77 -5.73 7.89 -4.84
N ILE A 78 -4.78 7.17 -4.26
CA ILE A 78 -4.95 6.56 -2.92
C ILE A 78 -5.13 7.65 -1.86
N LYS A 79 -4.40 8.76 -1.95
CA LYS A 79 -4.57 9.92 -1.09
C LYS A 79 -5.99 10.44 -1.12
N SER A 80 -6.55 10.63 -2.32
CA SER A 80 -7.93 11.11 -2.48
C SER A 80 -8.96 10.16 -1.86
N GLU A 81 -8.75 8.83 -1.97
CA GLU A 81 -9.60 7.84 -1.33
C GLU A 81 -9.54 7.92 0.21
N VAL A 82 -8.33 8.07 0.76
CA VAL A 82 -8.14 8.23 2.21
C VAL A 82 -8.76 9.54 2.70
N GLU A 83 -8.60 10.64 1.98
CA GLU A 83 -9.20 11.93 2.34
C GLU A 83 -10.73 11.87 2.29
N ARG A 84 -11.31 11.27 1.24
CA ARG A 84 -12.76 11.07 1.09
C ARG A 84 -13.31 10.26 2.26
N PHE A 85 -12.70 9.12 2.57
CA PHE A 85 -13.10 8.28 3.71
C PHE A 85 -12.99 9.05 5.03
N ASN A 86 -11.90 9.77 5.25
CA ASN A 86 -11.67 10.54 6.46
C ASN A 86 -12.70 11.67 6.66
N ALA A 87 -13.26 12.22 5.59
CA ALA A 87 -14.28 13.29 5.68
C ALA A 87 -15.54 12.81 6.42
N GLU A 88 -15.89 11.55 6.29
CA GLU A 88 -17.07 10.94 6.95
C GLU A 88 -16.76 10.37 8.33
N GLN A 89 -15.47 10.26 8.70
CA GLN A 89 -15.06 9.69 9.96
C GLN A 89 -14.88 10.74 11.08
N PRO A 90 -15.28 10.42 12.32
CA PRO A 90 -14.94 11.24 13.47
C PRO A 90 -13.43 11.32 13.65
N GLN A 91 -12.94 12.43 14.19
CA GLN A 91 -11.52 12.76 14.28
C GLN A 91 -10.63 11.63 14.82
N TYR A 92 -11.07 10.89 15.82
CA TYR A 92 -10.31 9.81 16.45
C TYR A 92 -10.21 8.53 15.61
N LYS A 93 -11.01 8.40 14.53
CA LYS A 93 -10.97 7.27 13.58
C LYS A 93 -10.28 7.61 12.27
N ARG A 94 -9.86 8.86 12.08
CA ARG A 94 -9.23 9.29 10.83
C ARG A 94 -7.85 8.68 10.67
N ILE A 95 -7.59 8.14 9.50
CA ILE A 95 -6.28 7.66 9.06
C ILE A 95 -5.40 8.88 8.85
N LYS A 96 -4.30 8.99 9.59
CA LYS A 96 -3.39 10.12 9.55
C LYS A 96 -2.21 9.90 8.62
N GLN A 97 -1.81 8.64 8.47
CA GLN A 97 -0.76 8.23 7.55
C GLN A 97 -1.17 6.96 6.83
N TYR A 98 -0.79 6.84 5.57
CA TYR A 98 -0.99 5.63 4.79
C TYR A 98 0.32 5.22 4.12
N HIS A 99 0.42 3.93 3.81
CA HIS A 99 1.58 3.32 3.20
C HIS A 99 1.09 2.41 2.09
N ILE A 100 1.54 2.67 0.86
CA ILE A 100 1.18 1.85 -0.29
C ILE A 100 2.08 0.62 -0.30
N MET A 101 1.46 -0.55 -0.39
CA MET A 101 2.13 -1.86 -0.37
C MET A 101 2.04 -2.50 -1.73
N SER A 102 3.17 -3.00 -2.24
CA SER A 102 3.23 -3.82 -3.46
C SER A 102 2.83 -5.27 -3.20
N GLU A 103 3.16 -5.77 -2.01
CA GLU A 103 2.91 -7.16 -1.60
C GLU A 103 1.60 -7.33 -0.85
N GLU A 104 1.15 -8.58 -0.73
CA GLU A 104 0.00 -8.93 0.10
C GLU A 104 0.26 -8.62 1.56
N LEU A 105 -0.77 -8.08 2.22
CA LEU A 105 -0.68 -7.88 3.67
C LEU A 105 -0.57 -9.22 4.40
N PRO A 106 0.22 -9.30 5.48
CA PRO A 106 0.37 -10.54 6.24
C PRO A 106 -0.97 -10.96 6.84
N LYS A 107 -1.39 -12.18 6.54
CA LYS A 107 -2.65 -12.76 6.99
C LYS A 107 -2.45 -14.05 7.76
N THR A 108 -3.39 -14.33 8.64
CA THR A 108 -3.53 -15.65 9.24
C THR A 108 -4.06 -16.66 8.20
N ARG A 109 -3.99 -17.97 8.52
CA ARG A 109 -4.61 -19.01 7.68
C ARG A 109 -6.11 -18.81 7.42
N LEU A 110 -6.79 -18.01 8.24
CA LEU A 110 -8.21 -17.68 8.12
C LEU A 110 -8.42 -16.34 7.36
N GLY A 111 -7.40 -15.79 6.71
CA GLY A 111 -7.49 -14.57 5.92
C GLY A 111 -7.54 -13.25 6.71
N LYS A 112 -7.29 -13.26 8.02
CA LYS A 112 -7.29 -12.05 8.85
C LYS A 112 -5.92 -11.38 8.82
N VAL A 113 -5.89 -10.06 8.64
CA VAL A 113 -4.66 -9.25 8.67
C VAL A 113 -3.97 -9.36 10.04
N GLN A 114 -2.69 -9.67 10.02
CA GLN A 114 -1.81 -9.72 11.19
C GLN A 114 -1.23 -8.33 11.47
N ARG A 115 -2.03 -7.44 12.07
CA ARG A 115 -1.72 -6.01 12.27
C ARG A 115 -0.43 -5.75 13.03
N PHE A 116 -0.04 -6.65 13.94
CA PHE A 116 1.19 -6.52 14.72
C PHE A 116 2.46 -6.60 13.87
N LEU A 117 2.36 -7.15 12.65
CA LEU A 117 3.47 -7.20 11.70
C LEU A 117 3.57 -5.93 10.84
N LEU A 118 2.47 -5.18 10.66
CA LEU A 118 2.43 -4.03 9.76
C LEU A 118 3.45 -2.93 10.12
N PRO A 119 3.63 -2.52 11.39
CA PRO A 119 4.68 -1.55 11.73
C PRO A 119 6.06 -2.00 11.29
N HIS A 120 6.39 -3.29 11.49
CA HIS A 120 7.70 -3.84 11.12
C HIS A 120 7.92 -3.91 9.61
N LEU A 121 6.85 -4.02 8.81
CA LEU A 121 6.96 -4.00 7.35
C LEU A 121 7.16 -2.59 6.81
N ILE A 122 6.59 -1.61 7.48
CA ILE A 122 6.67 -0.20 7.09
C ILE A 122 7.98 0.44 7.60
N ASP A 123 8.39 0.12 8.84
CA ASP A 123 9.63 0.61 9.45
C ASP A 123 10.90 -0.09 8.92
N LYS A 124 10.75 -1.21 8.22
CA LYS A 124 11.88 -1.68 7.43
C LYS A 124 12.14 -0.56 6.41
N PRO A 125 13.31 0.10 6.45
CA PRO A 125 13.77 0.77 5.24
C PRO A 125 13.63 -0.32 4.19
N LYS A 126 13.01 -0.03 3.05
CA LYS A 126 13.04 -0.92 1.90
C LYS A 126 14.53 -1.16 1.64
N THR A 127 15.09 -2.14 2.35
CA THR A 127 16.47 -2.55 2.16
C THR A 127 16.40 -3.36 0.86
N HIS A 128 16.45 -2.65 -0.26
CA HIS A 128 16.95 -3.18 -1.52
C HIS A 128 18.43 -3.55 -1.32
N THR A 129 18.74 -4.28 -0.23
CA THR A 129 20.11 -4.56 0.21
C THR A 129 20.64 -5.86 -0.36
N GLU A 130 19.78 -6.64 -1.02
CA GLU A 130 20.28 -7.75 -1.84
C GLU A 130 20.41 -7.22 -3.28
N GLN A 131 21.62 -6.79 -3.63
CA GLN A 131 22.00 -6.63 -5.03
C GLN A 131 21.75 -7.99 -5.69
N GLU A 132 20.69 -8.06 -6.49
CA GLU A 132 20.47 -9.20 -7.36
C GLU A 132 21.75 -9.50 -8.14
N SER A 133 22.23 -10.72 -8.07
CA SER A 133 23.35 -11.14 -8.87
C SER A 133 23.00 -10.91 -10.36
N LEU A 134 23.78 -10.08 -11.04
CA LEU A 134 23.61 -9.82 -12.47
C LEU A 134 24.16 -10.97 -13.32
N GLU A 135 24.71 -12.02 -12.70
CA GLU A 135 25.19 -13.22 -13.40
C GLU A 135 24.02 -13.94 -14.07
N GLY A 136 24.11 -14.13 -15.37
CA GLY A 136 23.06 -14.79 -16.16
C GLY A 136 21.92 -13.90 -16.66
N LYS A 137 21.84 -12.64 -16.26
CA LYS A 137 20.85 -11.68 -16.79
C LYS A 137 21.29 -11.12 -18.15
N SER A 138 20.31 -10.83 -19.03
CA SER A 138 20.58 -10.27 -20.35
C SER A 138 21.21 -8.87 -20.26
N GLU A 139 21.96 -8.47 -21.28
CA GLU A 139 22.54 -7.12 -21.35
C GLU A 139 21.45 -6.05 -21.35
N VAL A 140 20.32 -6.31 -22.01
CA VAL A 140 19.14 -5.42 -22.01
C VAL A 140 18.65 -5.18 -20.58
N TYR A 141 18.50 -6.24 -19.77
CA TYR A 141 18.10 -6.11 -18.38
C TYR A 141 19.07 -5.25 -17.57
N LYS A 142 20.39 -5.47 -17.73
CA LYS A 142 21.42 -4.70 -17.03
C LYS A 142 21.36 -3.20 -17.39
N MET A 143 21.17 -2.90 -18.67
CA MET A 143 21.07 -1.52 -19.16
C MET A 143 19.81 -0.83 -18.62
N LEU A 144 18.66 -1.51 -18.64
CA LEU A 144 17.40 -0.97 -18.12
C LEU A 144 17.48 -0.76 -16.60
N LYS A 145 18.03 -1.74 -15.88
CA LYS A 145 18.24 -1.64 -14.44
C LYS A 145 19.12 -0.44 -14.08
N ALA A 146 20.27 -0.28 -14.76
CA ALA A 146 21.17 0.84 -14.53
C ALA A 146 20.51 2.20 -14.79
N PHE A 147 19.70 2.31 -15.85
CA PHE A 147 18.93 3.52 -16.13
C PHE A 147 17.92 3.83 -15.03
N VAL A 148 17.13 2.84 -14.63
CA VAL A 148 16.11 3.00 -13.57
C VAL A 148 16.75 3.37 -12.25
N GLU A 149 17.85 2.74 -11.86
CA GLU A 149 18.60 3.05 -10.64
C GLU A 149 19.21 4.46 -10.67
N ASP A 150 19.66 4.92 -11.83
CA ASP A 150 20.19 6.29 -11.98
C ASP A 150 19.07 7.32 -11.90
N GLU A 151 17.92 7.06 -12.52
CA GLU A 151 16.77 7.97 -12.50
C GLU A 151 16.12 8.07 -11.10
N THR A 152 15.96 6.94 -10.42
CA THR A 152 15.24 6.88 -9.13
C THR A 152 16.15 7.03 -7.91
N LYS A 153 17.48 6.90 -8.09
CA LYS A 153 18.50 6.82 -7.02
C LYS A 153 18.21 5.70 -5.99
N THR A 154 17.50 4.66 -6.45
CA THR A 154 17.08 3.51 -5.63
C THR A 154 17.54 2.24 -6.34
N ILE A 155 18.04 1.25 -5.58
CA ILE A 155 18.40 -0.07 -6.13
C ILE A 155 17.12 -0.74 -6.64
N ALA A 156 17.10 -1.14 -7.90
CA ALA A 156 15.96 -1.79 -8.53
C ALA A 156 16.15 -3.30 -8.57
N ASN A 157 15.09 -4.05 -8.28
CA ASN A 157 15.03 -5.51 -8.40
C ASN A 157 13.96 -5.93 -9.42
N GLU A 158 14.03 -7.18 -9.88
CA GLU A 158 13.19 -7.70 -10.97
C GLU A 158 11.68 -7.60 -10.71
N ASN A 159 11.28 -7.71 -9.46
CA ASN A 159 9.87 -7.70 -9.05
C ASN A 159 9.41 -6.37 -8.45
N ASP A 160 10.26 -5.34 -8.47
CA ASP A 160 9.89 -4.04 -7.92
C ASP A 160 8.86 -3.34 -8.81
N HIS A 161 7.86 -2.74 -8.17
CA HIS A 161 6.87 -1.93 -8.85
C HIS A 161 7.40 -0.52 -9.06
N PHE A 162 7.38 -0.01 -10.30
CA PHE A 162 7.97 1.29 -10.67
C PHE A 162 7.48 2.45 -9.81
N GLU A 163 6.18 2.53 -9.52
CA GLU A 163 5.60 3.63 -8.75
C GLU A 163 5.74 3.44 -7.25
N ILE A 164 5.52 2.21 -6.76
CA ILE A 164 5.43 1.94 -5.33
C ILE A 164 6.82 1.75 -4.71
N ASP A 165 7.66 0.93 -5.36
CA ASP A 165 8.94 0.52 -4.81
C ASP A 165 10.07 1.45 -5.27
N LEU A 166 10.03 1.88 -6.52
CA LEU A 166 11.05 2.74 -7.11
C LEU A 166 10.65 4.22 -7.15
N SER A 167 9.44 4.56 -6.71
CA SER A 167 8.93 5.94 -6.64
C SER A 167 9.04 6.69 -7.98
N MET A 168 8.90 5.97 -9.11
CA MET A 168 8.91 6.58 -10.43
C MET A 168 7.64 7.37 -10.67
N ASP A 169 7.77 8.66 -10.90
CA ASP A 169 6.67 9.51 -11.32
C ASP A 169 6.38 9.41 -12.84
N SER A 170 5.38 10.15 -13.31
CA SER A 170 5.01 10.14 -14.73
C SER A 170 6.14 10.63 -15.64
N LEU A 171 6.97 11.58 -15.18
CA LEU A 171 8.09 12.10 -15.95
C LEU A 171 9.20 11.05 -16.08
N SER A 172 9.57 10.40 -14.99
CA SER A 172 10.55 9.31 -14.99
C SER A 172 10.12 8.13 -15.88
N LYS A 173 8.82 7.83 -15.94
CA LYS A 173 8.31 6.81 -16.88
C LYS A 173 8.46 7.23 -18.34
N VAL A 174 8.16 8.50 -18.67
CA VAL A 174 8.39 9.04 -20.02
C VAL A 174 9.88 9.02 -20.38
N SER A 175 10.76 9.36 -19.42
CA SER A 175 12.21 9.25 -19.60
C SER A 175 12.64 7.82 -19.89
N LEU A 176 12.08 6.83 -19.19
CA LEU A 176 12.34 5.41 -19.42
C LEU A 176 11.88 4.96 -20.82
N LEU A 177 10.67 5.36 -21.23
CA LEU A 177 10.18 5.06 -22.58
C LEU A 177 11.07 5.64 -23.67
N ALA A 178 11.43 6.92 -23.54
CA ALA A 178 12.35 7.58 -24.47
C ALA A 178 13.74 6.89 -24.51
N TYR A 179 14.25 6.44 -23.35
CA TYR A 179 15.47 5.67 -23.28
C TYR A 179 15.37 4.34 -24.04
N ILE A 180 14.27 3.61 -23.87
CA ILE A 180 14.00 2.33 -24.57
C ILE A 180 13.92 2.57 -26.07
N GLU A 181 13.14 3.56 -26.52
CA GLU A 181 13.02 3.89 -27.95
C GLU A 181 14.37 4.24 -28.59
N ASN A 182 15.15 5.11 -27.93
CA ASN A 182 16.44 5.55 -28.46
C ASN A 182 17.50 4.44 -28.42
N THR A 183 17.48 3.58 -27.41
CA THR A 183 18.54 2.57 -27.23
C THR A 183 18.26 1.32 -28.05
N PHE A 184 17.00 0.91 -28.17
CA PHE A 184 16.63 -0.35 -28.82
C PHE A 184 15.92 -0.16 -30.17
N GLY A 185 15.61 1.08 -30.57
CA GLY A 185 14.95 1.39 -31.84
C GLY A 185 13.50 0.89 -31.92
N ILE A 186 12.83 0.79 -30.80
CA ILE A 186 11.45 0.31 -30.68
C ILE A 186 10.55 1.53 -30.58
N ASN A 187 9.62 1.73 -31.49
CA ASN A 187 8.54 2.72 -31.36
C ASN A 187 7.42 2.12 -30.52
N MET A 188 7.12 2.72 -29.38
CA MET A 188 6.00 2.34 -28.50
C MET A 188 4.85 3.31 -28.55
#